data_8ed281409b64e933ed79e6d647e8180b
#
_entry.id   8ed281409b64e933ed79e6d647e8180b
#
_cell.length_a   1.000
_cell.length_b   1.000
_cell.length_c   1.000
_cell.angle_alpha   90.00
_cell.angle_beta   90.00
_cell.angle_gamma   90.00
#
_symmetry.space_group_name_H-M   'P 1'
#
loop_
_entity.id
_entity.type
_entity.pdbx_description
1 polymer ?
#
loop_
_entity_poly.entity_id
_entity_poly.type
_entity_poly.pdbx_seq_one_letter_code
_entity_poly.pdbx_strand_id
1 'polypeptide(L)'
;MMKTKAQDLLHSYATQLDQFFAVHQDANTALSDWLASHFSNTQMIELLEAILKDTSSLKQICQRSYQHGNGFLKVVLLDRGYKLRLHIWFAGQSCEENIHDHRWSFSSLILAGSLKSEIWKDHAEGQVFQEYEYHAATAERSAFKAEMGCQPLQLDHVQLNTVGDHYVMPKGKLHRIINPGHQLVATMMCSAPTEQGTTRLIPMHAGIDPNIQPPKANKDQLAGALLQFLQHLKAQEFDYAA
;
A
#
# COMPACT_ATOMS: atom_id res chain seq x y z
N MET A 1 -9.22 15.41 28.27
CA MET A 1 -8.73 14.00 28.25
C MET A 1 -7.33 14.03 27.64
N MET A 2 -6.31 13.47 28.29
CA MET A 2 -4.97 13.40 27.70
C MET A 2 -4.99 12.48 26.48
N LYS A 3 -4.25 12.87 25.43
CA LYS A 3 -4.07 12.00 24.25
C LYS A 3 -3.28 10.75 24.64
N THR A 4 -3.54 9.65 23.97
CA THR A 4 -2.72 8.43 24.08
C THR A 4 -1.46 8.56 23.24
N LYS A 5 -0.44 7.73 23.51
CA LYS A 5 0.78 7.68 22.72
C LYS A 5 0.49 7.42 21.22
N ALA A 6 -0.47 6.54 20.91
CA ALA A 6 -0.89 6.29 19.52
C ALA A 6 -1.46 7.55 18.85
N GLN A 7 -2.31 8.28 19.57
CA GLN A 7 -2.89 9.53 19.06
C GLN A 7 -1.84 10.60 18.84
N ASP A 8 -0.84 10.71 19.73
CA ASP A 8 0.25 11.68 19.58
C ASP A 8 1.14 11.35 18.38
N LEU A 9 1.54 10.07 18.19
CA LEU A 9 2.33 9.63 17.04
C LEU A 9 1.57 9.87 15.72
N LEU A 10 0.32 9.42 15.62
CA LEU A 10 -0.48 9.59 14.42
C LEU A 10 -0.76 11.07 14.13
N HIS A 11 -0.94 11.90 15.15
CA HIS A 11 -1.11 13.34 15.01
C HIS A 11 0.18 14.01 14.51
N SER A 12 1.34 13.63 15.04
CA SER A 12 2.64 14.12 14.58
C SER A 12 2.87 13.81 13.10
N TYR A 13 2.64 12.55 12.68
CA TYR A 13 2.74 12.18 11.27
C TYR A 13 1.76 12.95 10.39
N ALA A 14 0.50 13.11 10.85
CA ALA A 14 -0.49 13.88 10.11
C ALA A 14 -0.05 15.34 9.93
N THR A 15 0.47 15.99 10.98
CA THR A 15 0.95 17.37 10.91
C THR A 15 2.07 17.54 9.90
N GLN A 16 3.05 16.64 9.91
CA GLN A 16 4.19 16.69 8.98
C GLN A 16 3.74 16.45 7.53
N LEU A 17 2.85 15.48 7.32
CA LEU A 17 2.32 15.17 5.98
C LEU A 17 1.39 16.27 5.47
N ASP A 18 0.58 16.92 6.33
CA ASP A 18 -0.21 18.09 5.99
C ASP A 18 0.69 19.24 5.50
N GLN A 19 1.81 19.50 6.20
CA GLN A 19 2.81 20.48 5.79
C GLN A 19 3.48 20.11 4.47
N PHE A 20 3.83 18.83 4.28
CA PHE A 20 4.43 18.35 3.05
C PHE A 20 3.48 18.57 1.86
N PHE A 21 2.22 18.12 1.96
CA PHE A 21 1.25 18.23 0.87
C PHE A 21 0.65 19.63 0.70
N ALA A 22 0.88 20.55 1.64
CA ALA A 22 0.60 21.97 1.42
C ALA A 22 1.57 22.62 0.40
N VAL A 23 2.76 22.03 0.22
CA VAL A 23 3.80 22.55 -0.69
C VAL A 23 3.93 21.68 -1.94
N HIS A 24 3.74 20.36 -1.80
CA HIS A 24 3.92 19.38 -2.86
C HIS A 24 2.58 18.73 -3.23
N GLN A 25 2.24 18.71 -4.51
CA GLN A 25 1.02 18.06 -4.99
C GLN A 25 1.20 16.54 -5.16
N ASP A 26 2.44 16.11 -5.42
CA ASP A 26 2.81 14.73 -5.72
C ASP A 26 3.80 14.15 -4.69
N ALA A 27 3.81 12.82 -4.60
CA ALA A 27 4.87 12.10 -3.92
C ALA A 27 6.21 12.30 -4.68
N ASN A 28 7.28 12.49 -3.93
CA ASN A 28 8.61 12.73 -4.46
C ASN A 28 9.68 12.09 -3.55
N THR A 29 10.94 12.27 -3.90
CA THR A 29 12.07 11.73 -3.13
C THR A 29 12.06 12.18 -1.67
N ALA A 30 11.72 13.45 -1.39
CA ALA A 30 11.66 13.94 0.00
C ALA A 30 10.59 13.22 0.84
N LEU A 31 9.45 12.82 0.25
CA LEU A 31 8.47 11.99 0.92
C LEU A 31 8.99 10.56 1.14
N SER A 32 9.74 10.03 0.18
CA SER A 32 10.35 8.71 0.27
C SER A 32 11.40 8.68 1.40
N ASP A 33 12.26 9.69 1.49
CA ASP A 33 13.25 9.86 2.55
C ASP A 33 12.58 10.08 3.93
N TRP A 34 11.46 10.81 3.94
CA TRP A 34 10.66 10.99 5.16
C TRP A 34 10.12 9.65 5.67
N LEU A 35 9.61 8.77 4.79
CA LEU A 35 9.17 7.42 5.19
C LEU A 35 10.34 6.64 5.82
N ALA A 36 11.49 6.63 5.18
CA ALA A 36 12.68 5.92 5.67
C ALA A 36 13.15 6.45 7.04
N SER A 37 13.05 7.76 7.28
CA SER A 37 13.47 8.37 8.54
C SER A 37 12.47 8.21 9.69
N HIS A 38 11.19 7.93 9.41
CA HIS A 38 10.12 7.86 10.41
C HIS A 38 9.58 6.45 10.68
N PHE A 39 9.99 5.46 9.90
CA PHE A 39 9.50 4.09 10.02
C PHE A 39 10.64 3.06 10.01
N SER A 40 11.70 3.33 10.79
CA SER A 40 12.69 2.30 11.15
C SER A 40 12.03 1.14 11.91
N ASN A 41 12.72 0.02 12.05
CA ASN A 41 12.19 -1.14 12.79
C ASN A 41 11.73 -0.74 14.22
N THR A 42 12.57 -0.02 14.97
CA THR A 42 12.26 0.44 16.34
C THR A 42 11.05 1.38 16.36
N GLN A 43 10.93 2.32 15.41
CA GLN A 43 9.80 3.24 15.33
C GLN A 43 8.51 2.51 14.97
N MET A 44 8.59 1.49 14.11
CA MET A 44 7.45 0.65 13.78
C MET A 44 6.98 -0.18 14.97
N ILE A 45 7.90 -0.77 15.74
CA ILE A 45 7.58 -1.47 16.99
C ILE A 45 6.84 -0.53 17.95
N GLU A 46 7.39 0.67 18.17
CA GLU A 46 6.78 1.67 19.04
C GLU A 46 5.36 2.06 18.60
N LEU A 47 5.16 2.32 17.29
CA LEU A 47 3.86 2.66 16.72
C LEU A 47 2.84 1.53 16.89
N LEU A 48 3.22 0.29 16.56
CA LEU A 48 2.34 -0.87 16.64
C LEU A 48 1.94 -1.16 18.09
N GLU A 49 2.89 -1.10 19.03
CA GLU A 49 2.58 -1.26 20.46
C GLU A 49 1.63 -0.18 20.97
N ALA A 50 1.83 1.06 20.56
CA ALA A 50 0.96 2.15 20.93
C ALA A 50 -0.47 1.95 20.40
N ILE A 51 -0.61 1.57 19.11
CA ILE A 51 -1.92 1.30 18.48
C ILE A 51 -2.64 0.13 19.17
N LEU A 52 -1.93 -0.97 19.44
CA LEU A 52 -2.51 -2.16 20.08
C LEU A 52 -2.98 -1.89 21.51
N LYS A 53 -2.34 -0.97 22.22
CA LYS A 53 -2.75 -0.53 23.58
C LYS A 53 -3.90 0.50 23.57
N ASP A 54 -4.17 1.16 22.44
CA ASP A 54 -5.23 2.17 22.33
C ASP A 54 -6.43 1.66 21.53
N THR A 55 -7.43 1.18 22.24
CA THR A 55 -8.67 0.67 21.65
C THR A 55 -9.37 1.68 20.73
N SER A 56 -9.27 2.98 21.02
CA SER A 56 -9.90 4.04 20.21
C SER A 56 -9.20 4.19 18.86
N SER A 57 -7.89 4.32 18.86
CA SER A 57 -7.08 4.39 17.62
C SER A 57 -7.22 3.11 16.79
N LEU A 58 -7.15 1.93 17.43
CA LEU A 58 -7.34 0.66 16.75
C LEU A 58 -8.73 0.57 16.08
N LYS A 59 -9.79 1.02 16.75
CA LYS A 59 -11.15 1.06 16.18
C LYS A 59 -11.22 1.98 14.96
N GLN A 60 -10.65 3.17 15.03
CA GLN A 60 -10.65 4.13 13.92
C GLN A 60 -9.86 3.61 12.71
N ILE A 61 -8.70 2.99 12.95
CA ILE A 61 -7.89 2.36 11.90
C ILE A 61 -8.66 1.21 11.27
N CYS A 62 -9.28 0.34 12.08
CA CYS A 62 -10.07 -0.80 11.62
C CYS A 62 -11.21 -0.38 10.66
N GLN A 63 -11.91 0.70 10.94
CA GLN A 63 -13.01 1.20 10.10
C GLN A 63 -12.58 1.53 8.66
N ARG A 64 -11.28 1.82 8.45
CA ARG A 64 -10.69 2.20 7.16
C ARG A 64 -9.90 1.08 6.51
N SER A 65 -9.62 0.01 7.27
CA SER A 65 -8.74 -1.09 6.87
C SER A 65 -9.52 -2.28 6.32
N TYR A 66 -8.91 -3.03 5.43
CA TYR A 66 -9.58 -4.16 4.77
C TYR A 66 -8.56 -5.14 4.18
N GLN A 67 -9.02 -6.39 3.97
CA GLN A 67 -8.27 -7.38 3.20
C GLN A 67 -8.37 -7.01 1.72
N HIS A 68 -7.24 -6.71 1.09
CA HIS A 68 -7.21 -6.36 -0.33
C HIS A 68 -7.35 -7.61 -1.20
N GLY A 69 -8.02 -7.48 -2.35
CA GLY A 69 -8.20 -8.59 -3.30
C GLY A 69 -6.89 -9.20 -3.81
N ASN A 70 -5.78 -8.46 -3.74
CA ASN A 70 -4.44 -8.91 -4.08
C ASN A 70 -3.71 -9.60 -2.91
N GLY A 71 -4.45 -10.19 -1.95
CA GLY A 71 -3.89 -11.06 -0.92
C GLY A 71 -3.17 -10.38 0.25
N PHE A 72 -3.23 -9.04 0.40
CA PHE A 72 -2.61 -8.35 1.52
C PHE A 72 -3.61 -7.62 2.42
N LEU A 73 -3.25 -7.48 3.68
CA LEU A 73 -3.99 -6.62 4.60
C LEU A 73 -3.57 -5.16 4.36
N LYS A 74 -4.55 -4.31 4.03
CA LYS A 74 -4.35 -2.87 3.89
C LYS A 74 -4.79 -2.16 5.17
N VAL A 75 -3.83 -1.71 5.95
CA VAL A 75 -4.05 -0.95 7.18
C VAL A 75 -3.93 0.54 6.88
N VAL A 76 -5.01 1.29 6.98
CA VAL A 76 -5.02 2.73 6.71
C VAL A 76 -4.82 3.50 8.01
N LEU A 77 -3.60 3.95 8.25
CA LEU A 77 -3.22 4.70 9.46
C LEU A 77 -3.76 6.14 9.43
N LEU A 78 -3.63 6.81 8.29
CA LEU A 78 -4.16 8.16 8.05
C LEU A 78 -4.94 8.20 6.74
N ASP A 79 -6.02 8.98 6.71
CA ASP A 79 -6.84 9.28 5.53
C ASP A 79 -7.27 10.75 5.59
N ARG A 80 -6.53 11.63 4.89
CA ARG A 80 -6.67 13.10 4.96
C ARG A 80 -6.47 13.77 3.59
N GLY A 81 -7.11 13.24 2.56
CA GLY A 81 -6.81 13.64 1.18
C GLY A 81 -5.65 12.79 0.62
N TYR A 82 -4.52 12.76 1.28
CA TYR A 82 -3.48 11.75 1.16
C TYR A 82 -3.77 10.55 2.08
N LYS A 83 -3.05 9.43 1.89
CA LYS A 83 -3.22 8.24 2.74
C LYS A 83 -1.87 7.65 3.15
N LEU A 84 -1.69 7.48 4.48
CA LEU A 84 -0.59 6.69 5.03
C LEU A 84 -1.09 5.28 5.33
N ARG A 85 -0.45 4.27 4.73
CA ARG A 85 -0.91 2.87 4.74
C ARG A 85 0.24 1.92 5.07
N LEU A 86 -0.07 0.93 5.89
CA LEU A 86 0.76 -0.25 6.07
C LEU A 86 0.12 -1.40 5.27
N HIS A 87 0.87 -2.02 4.38
CA HIS A 87 0.47 -3.23 3.66
C HIS A 87 1.22 -4.41 4.22
N ILE A 88 0.53 -5.52 4.48
CA ILE A 88 1.14 -6.74 5.03
C ILE A 88 0.67 -7.94 4.22
N TRP A 89 1.60 -8.63 3.58
CA TRP A 89 1.41 -9.97 3.00
C TRP A 89 1.99 -10.98 3.98
N PHE A 90 1.15 -11.81 4.56
CA PHE A 90 1.61 -12.88 5.45
C PHE A 90 2.20 -14.04 4.64
N ALA A 91 3.12 -14.80 5.24
CA ALA A 91 3.66 -16.01 4.63
C ALA A 91 2.52 -16.99 4.30
N GLY A 92 2.61 -17.66 3.17
CA GLY A 92 1.55 -18.52 2.62
C GLY A 92 0.52 -17.77 1.72
N GLN A 93 0.57 -16.44 1.65
CA GLN A 93 -0.31 -15.65 0.79
C GLN A 93 0.46 -15.18 -0.45
N SER A 94 0.26 -15.88 -1.57
CA SER A 94 0.80 -15.43 -2.85
C SER A 94 -0.04 -14.30 -3.45
N CYS A 95 0.60 -13.44 -4.21
CA CYS A 95 -0.05 -12.36 -4.93
C CYS A 95 0.61 -12.19 -6.30
N GLU A 96 -0.21 -12.21 -7.34
CA GLU A 96 0.14 -11.72 -8.67
C GLU A 96 -0.90 -10.68 -9.08
N GLU A 97 -0.53 -9.43 -8.98
CA GLU A 97 -1.44 -8.35 -9.36
C GLU A 97 -1.61 -8.29 -10.88
N ASN A 98 -2.72 -7.72 -11.29
CA ASN A 98 -2.89 -7.27 -12.67
C ASN A 98 -2.00 -6.05 -12.92
N ILE A 99 -1.59 -5.83 -14.17
CA ILE A 99 -0.91 -4.58 -14.52
C ILE A 99 -1.93 -3.45 -14.35
N HIS A 100 -1.54 -2.41 -13.61
CA HIS A 100 -2.41 -1.26 -13.36
C HIS A 100 -1.59 0.01 -13.12
N ASP A 101 -2.26 1.14 -13.16
CA ASP A 101 -1.73 2.41 -12.73
C ASP A 101 -2.52 2.99 -11.54
N HIS A 102 -2.16 4.19 -11.13
CA HIS A 102 -2.86 4.93 -10.09
C HIS A 102 -3.13 6.37 -10.50
N ARG A 103 -4.23 6.94 -9.97
CA ARG A 103 -4.58 8.35 -10.11
C ARG A 103 -3.84 9.25 -9.11
N TRP A 104 -2.83 8.73 -8.45
CA TRP A 104 -1.95 9.41 -7.50
C TRP A 104 -0.54 8.84 -7.61
N SER A 105 0.44 9.68 -7.34
CA SER A 105 1.80 9.21 -7.06
C SER A 105 1.90 8.71 -5.62
N PHE A 106 2.86 7.85 -5.34
CA PHE A 106 3.11 7.39 -3.97
C PHE A 106 4.60 7.15 -3.72
N SER A 107 4.98 7.25 -2.45
CA SER A 107 6.26 6.73 -1.94
C SER A 107 6.02 5.48 -1.11
N SER A 108 6.94 4.53 -1.17
CA SER A 108 6.86 3.27 -0.43
C SER A 108 8.22 2.92 0.17
N LEU A 109 8.21 2.40 1.40
CA LEU A 109 9.35 1.86 2.14
C LEU A 109 9.10 0.39 2.43
N ILE A 110 10.08 -0.48 2.19
CA ILE A 110 10.01 -1.90 2.55
C ILE A 110 10.40 -2.07 4.02
N LEU A 111 9.48 -2.58 4.82
CA LEU A 111 9.65 -2.81 6.26
C LEU A 111 10.06 -4.25 6.60
N ALA A 112 9.66 -5.20 5.77
CA ALA A 112 9.96 -6.62 5.95
C ALA A 112 9.95 -7.36 4.62
N GLY A 113 10.78 -8.36 4.48
CA GLY A 113 10.87 -9.23 3.31
C GLY A 113 11.41 -8.53 2.07
N SER A 114 10.96 -9.00 0.91
CA SER A 114 11.31 -8.42 -0.39
C SER A 114 10.09 -8.36 -1.30
N LEU A 115 9.99 -7.30 -2.10
CA LEU A 115 8.88 -7.04 -2.99
C LEU A 115 9.37 -6.91 -4.43
N LYS A 116 8.89 -7.81 -5.31
CA LYS A 116 9.16 -7.74 -6.73
C LYS A 116 8.08 -6.92 -7.43
N SER A 117 8.49 -5.89 -8.16
CA SER A 117 7.62 -5.07 -9.01
C SER A 117 8.03 -5.22 -10.47
N GLU A 118 7.06 -5.41 -11.35
CA GLU A 118 7.25 -5.29 -12.79
C GLU A 118 6.72 -3.94 -13.24
N ILE A 119 7.55 -3.22 -13.98
CA ILE A 119 7.23 -1.92 -14.55
C ILE A 119 6.99 -2.09 -16.05
N TRP A 120 5.84 -1.60 -16.51
CA TRP A 120 5.38 -1.77 -17.87
C TRP A 120 5.24 -0.43 -18.59
N LYS A 121 5.25 -0.47 -19.91
CA LYS A 121 5.07 0.71 -20.78
C LYS A 121 4.30 0.34 -22.04
N ASP A 122 3.62 1.32 -22.61
CA ASP A 122 3.05 1.21 -23.96
C ASP A 122 4.18 1.07 -24.99
N HIS A 123 4.05 0.13 -25.92
CA HIS A 123 5.06 -0.11 -26.95
C HIS A 123 4.43 -0.79 -28.15
N ALA A 124 4.54 -0.18 -29.33
CA ALA A 124 3.84 -0.63 -30.54
C ALA A 124 4.13 -2.10 -30.94
N GLU A 125 5.33 -2.61 -30.64
CA GLU A 125 5.75 -3.99 -30.89
C GLU A 125 5.62 -4.88 -29.63
N GLY A 126 4.92 -4.40 -28.59
CA GLY A 126 4.73 -5.11 -27.33
C GLY A 126 3.74 -6.26 -27.47
N GLN A 127 3.63 -7.04 -26.39
CA GLN A 127 2.58 -8.05 -26.28
C GLN A 127 1.21 -7.36 -26.16
N VAL A 128 0.23 -7.87 -26.90
CA VAL A 128 -1.13 -7.31 -26.91
C VAL A 128 -1.93 -7.87 -25.74
N PHE A 129 -2.52 -6.98 -24.96
CA PHE A 129 -3.36 -7.29 -23.79
C PHE A 129 -4.72 -6.61 -23.93
N GLN A 130 -5.76 -7.23 -23.35
CA GLN A 130 -7.05 -6.58 -23.15
C GLN A 130 -6.92 -5.54 -22.03
N GLU A 131 -7.31 -4.31 -22.32
CA GLU A 131 -7.30 -3.21 -21.34
C GLU A 131 -8.71 -2.85 -20.89
N TYR A 132 -8.82 -2.49 -19.60
CA TYR A 132 -10.01 -1.96 -18.98
C TYR A 132 -9.70 -0.63 -18.29
N GLU A 133 -10.70 0.22 -18.27
CA GLU A 133 -10.72 1.42 -17.45
C GLU A 133 -11.48 1.13 -16.15
N TYR A 134 -10.80 1.25 -15.00
CA TYR A 134 -11.40 1.04 -13.70
C TYR A 134 -11.91 2.37 -13.13
N HIS A 135 -13.20 2.39 -12.82
CA HIS A 135 -13.89 3.48 -12.16
C HIS A 135 -14.14 3.10 -10.70
N ALA A 136 -13.54 3.84 -9.77
CA ALA A 136 -13.76 3.61 -8.36
C ALA A 136 -15.23 3.90 -7.97
N ALA A 137 -15.70 3.24 -6.90
CA ALA A 137 -17.01 3.53 -6.33
C ALA A 137 -17.10 5.00 -5.87
N THR A 138 -18.28 5.59 -6.08
CA THR A 138 -18.67 6.88 -5.52
C THR A 138 -19.83 6.71 -4.55
N ALA A 139 -20.35 7.80 -3.98
CA ALA A 139 -21.56 7.75 -3.14
C ALA A 139 -22.80 7.26 -3.93
N GLU A 140 -22.85 7.54 -5.25
CA GLU A 140 -24.00 7.28 -6.11
C GLU A 140 -23.84 6.01 -6.95
N ARG A 141 -22.65 5.46 -7.07
CA ARG A 141 -22.37 4.34 -7.99
C ARG A 141 -21.31 3.40 -7.47
N SER A 142 -21.55 2.11 -7.59
CA SER A 142 -20.56 1.06 -7.34
C SER A 142 -19.37 1.15 -8.31
N ALA A 143 -18.23 0.63 -7.91
CA ALA A 143 -17.08 0.50 -8.81
C ALA A 143 -17.45 -0.38 -10.02
N PHE A 144 -16.91 -0.05 -11.18
CA PHE A 144 -17.07 -0.84 -12.39
C PHE A 144 -15.86 -0.75 -13.30
N LYS A 145 -15.82 -1.63 -14.32
CA LYS A 145 -14.79 -1.63 -15.36
C LYS A 145 -15.43 -1.41 -16.72
N ALA A 146 -14.85 -0.54 -17.52
CA ALA A 146 -15.21 -0.36 -18.92
C ALA A 146 -14.11 -0.97 -19.81
N GLU A 147 -14.51 -1.75 -20.80
CA GLU A 147 -13.60 -2.34 -21.79
C GLU A 147 -13.09 -1.26 -22.74
N MET A 148 -11.77 -1.19 -22.92
CA MET A 148 -11.09 -0.17 -23.74
C MET A 148 -10.52 -0.74 -25.04
N GLY A 149 -10.57 -2.07 -25.22
CA GLY A 149 -9.94 -2.77 -26.34
C GLY A 149 -8.56 -3.30 -26.00
N CYS A 150 -7.81 -3.62 -27.04
CA CYS A 150 -6.48 -4.23 -26.90
C CYS A 150 -5.38 -3.17 -26.97
N GLN A 151 -4.40 -3.26 -26.07
CA GLN A 151 -3.23 -2.38 -26.04
C GLN A 151 -1.93 -3.18 -26.06
N PRO A 152 -0.94 -2.82 -26.88
CA PRO A 152 0.37 -3.44 -26.87
C PRO A 152 1.25 -2.86 -25.75
N LEU A 153 1.71 -3.72 -24.87
CA LEU A 153 2.57 -3.36 -23.72
C LEU A 153 3.88 -4.15 -23.75
N GLN A 154 4.93 -3.55 -23.25
CA GLN A 154 6.23 -4.16 -23.05
C GLN A 154 6.64 -4.06 -21.57
N LEU A 155 7.20 -5.13 -21.04
CA LEU A 155 7.92 -5.08 -19.75
C LEU A 155 9.13 -4.16 -19.92
N ASP A 156 9.16 -3.06 -19.15
CA ASP A 156 10.27 -2.10 -19.18
C ASP A 156 11.43 -2.62 -18.33
N HIS A 157 11.18 -2.92 -17.08
CA HIS A 157 12.15 -3.55 -16.18
C HIS A 157 11.46 -4.23 -14.99
N VAL A 158 12.25 -5.03 -14.28
CA VAL A 158 11.87 -5.64 -13.01
C VAL A 158 12.67 -4.97 -11.88
N GLN A 159 11.99 -4.57 -10.85
CA GLN A 159 12.58 -3.99 -9.64
C GLN A 159 12.36 -4.95 -8.48
N LEU A 160 13.42 -5.30 -7.76
CA LEU A 160 13.37 -6.03 -6.49
C LEU A 160 13.77 -5.07 -5.38
N ASN A 161 12.85 -4.81 -4.46
CA ASN A 161 13.10 -3.97 -3.29
C ASN A 161 13.16 -4.85 -2.05
N THR A 162 14.12 -4.60 -1.18
CA THR A 162 14.38 -5.31 0.06
C THR A 162 14.21 -4.40 1.28
N VAL A 163 14.31 -4.93 2.49
CA VAL A 163 14.16 -4.14 3.72
C VAL A 163 15.07 -2.91 3.70
N GLY A 164 14.49 -1.75 3.98
CA GLY A 164 15.15 -0.45 3.96
C GLY A 164 15.10 0.27 2.62
N ASP A 165 14.88 -0.45 1.51
CA ASP A 165 14.70 0.21 0.21
C ASP A 165 13.42 1.04 0.21
N HIS A 166 13.50 2.23 -0.35
CA HIS A 166 12.36 3.12 -0.53
C HIS A 166 12.35 3.75 -1.92
N TYR A 167 11.17 3.99 -2.45
CA TYR A 167 11.02 4.46 -3.84
C TYR A 167 9.78 5.32 -4.02
N VAL A 168 9.77 6.03 -5.14
CA VAL A 168 8.62 6.81 -5.62
C VAL A 168 8.01 6.12 -6.84
N MET A 169 6.69 5.98 -6.85
CA MET A 169 5.92 5.54 -8.01
C MET A 169 5.14 6.73 -8.57
N PRO A 170 5.46 7.20 -9.76
CA PRO A 170 4.70 8.28 -10.40
C PRO A 170 3.26 7.87 -10.71
N LYS A 171 2.36 8.85 -10.71
CA LYS A 171 1.00 8.69 -11.23
C LYS A 171 1.03 8.19 -12.67
N GLY A 172 0.10 7.32 -13.05
CA GLY A 172 -0.04 6.77 -14.40
C GLY A 172 1.04 5.77 -14.80
N LYS A 173 1.99 5.42 -13.92
CA LYS A 173 3.01 4.42 -14.21
C LYS A 173 2.42 3.01 -14.11
N LEU A 174 2.40 2.29 -15.23
CA LEU A 174 1.94 0.91 -15.27
C LEU A 174 2.90 0.00 -14.52
N HIS A 175 2.37 -0.76 -13.57
CA HIS A 175 3.14 -1.70 -12.77
C HIS A 175 2.26 -2.83 -12.24
N ARG A 176 2.89 -3.88 -11.73
CA ARG A 176 2.26 -4.91 -10.91
C ARG A 176 3.22 -5.45 -9.86
N ILE A 177 2.67 -5.95 -8.77
CA ILE A 177 3.42 -6.64 -7.72
C ILE A 177 3.32 -8.14 -7.93
N ILE A 178 4.45 -8.82 -7.73
CA ILE A 178 4.54 -10.28 -7.69
C ILE A 178 5.15 -10.67 -6.35
N ASN A 179 4.34 -11.31 -5.50
CA ASN A 179 4.77 -11.86 -4.23
C ASN A 179 4.47 -13.37 -4.20
N PRO A 180 5.48 -14.23 -4.23
CA PRO A 180 5.27 -15.67 -4.21
C PRO A 180 4.77 -16.23 -2.87
N GLY A 181 4.72 -15.41 -1.82
CA GLY A 181 4.19 -15.80 -0.51
C GLY A 181 5.14 -16.62 0.36
N HIS A 182 6.42 -16.70 0.02
CA HIS A 182 7.38 -17.51 0.78
C HIS A 182 7.71 -16.92 2.16
N GLN A 183 7.54 -15.62 2.32
CA GLN A 183 7.87 -14.89 3.55
C GLN A 183 6.83 -13.81 3.83
N LEU A 184 6.86 -13.26 5.05
CA LEU A 184 6.13 -12.05 5.36
C LEU A 184 6.78 -10.88 4.61
N VAL A 185 5.96 -10.09 3.92
CA VAL A 185 6.37 -8.83 3.28
C VAL A 185 5.52 -7.71 3.85
N ALA A 186 6.15 -6.59 4.19
CA ALA A 186 5.43 -5.42 4.65
C ALA A 186 6.01 -4.13 4.07
N THR A 187 5.11 -3.18 3.75
CA THR A 187 5.51 -1.85 3.25
C THR A 187 4.77 -0.75 3.98
N MET A 188 5.47 0.36 4.26
CA MET A 188 4.82 1.63 4.60
C MET A 188 4.71 2.47 3.33
N MET A 189 3.49 2.86 2.98
CA MET A 189 3.20 3.60 1.77
C MET A 189 2.47 4.90 2.10
N CYS A 190 2.91 6.01 1.51
CA CYS A 190 2.18 7.27 1.52
C CYS A 190 1.79 7.67 0.09
N SER A 191 0.49 7.74 -0.18
CA SER A 191 -0.02 8.23 -1.47
C SER A 191 -0.34 9.70 -1.39
N ALA A 192 -0.03 10.43 -2.46
CA ALA A 192 -0.51 11.79 -2.69
C ALA A 192 -2.04 11.86 -2.76
N PRO A 193 -2.64 13.05 -2.71
CA PRO A 193 -4.05 13.25 -2.95
C PRO A 193 -4.50 12.61 -4.27
N THR A 194 -5.69 11.99 -4.24
CA THR A 194 -6.25 11.33 -5.42
C THR A 194 -6.79 12.36 -6.39
N GLU A 195 -6.35 12.31 -7.64
CA GLU A 195 -6.91 13.13 -8.70
C GLU A 195 -8.20 12.55 -9.28
N GLN A 196 -8.95 13.38 -9.99
CA GLN A 196 -10.09 12.94 -10.80
C GLN A 196 -9.60 12.01 -11.93
N GLY A 197 -10.46 11.10 -12.39
CA GLY A 197 -10.17 10.22 -13.51
C GLY A 197 -10.31 8.74 -13.18
N THR A 198 -9.72 7.92 -14.02
CA THR A 198 -9.82 6.47 -14.01
C THR A 198 -8.44 5.84 -13.82
N THR A 199 -8.40 4.53 -13.63
CA THR A 199 -7.19 3.72 -13.52
C THR A 199 -7.17 2.72 -14.67
N ARG A 200 -6.06 2.60 -15.38
CA ARG A 200 -5.83 1.54 -16.35
C ARG A 200 -5.69 0.20 -15.62
N LEU A 201 -6.32 -0.81 -16.14
CA LEU A 201 -6.27 -2.17 -15.59
C LEU A 201 -6.14 -3.18 -16.72
N ILE A 202 -5.07 -3.94 -16.69
CA ILE A 202 -4.75 -4.97 -17.68
C ILE A 202 -4.72 -6.32 -16.94
N PRO A 203 -5.73 -7.17 -17.14
CA PRO A 203 -5.79 -8.49 -16.53
C PRO A 203 -4.66 -9.40 -16.99
N MET A 204 -3.96 -10.02 -16.07
CA MET A 204 -2.95 -11.04 -16.36
C MET A 204 -3.54 -12.45 -16.36
N HIS A 205 -4.69 -12.62 -15.74
CA HIS A 205 -5.41 -13.91 -15.66
C HIS A 205 -6.87 -13.71 -16.03
N ALA A 206 -7.49 -14.73 -16.63
CA ALA A 206 -8.91 -14.73 -16.94
C ALA A 206 -9.76 -14.73 -15.65
N GLY A 207 -10.90 -14.03 -15.66
CA GLY A 207 -11.91 -14.15 -14.60
C GLY A 207 -11.83 -13.11 -13.48
N ILE A 208 -11.44 -11.88 -13.77
CA ILE A 208 -11.57 -10.80 -12.79
C ILE A 208 -13.04 -10.49 -12.54
N ASP A 209 -13.49 -10.72 -11.29
CA ASP A 209 -14.80 -10.25 -10.88
C ASP A 209 -14.78 -8.70 -10.74
N PRO A 210 -15.59 -7.97 -11.50
CA PRO A 210 -15.65 -6.52 -11.41
C PRO A 210 -16.26 -6.01 -10.09
N ASN A 211 -16.94 -6.88 -9.33
CA ASN A 211 -17.80 -6.49 -8.22
C ASN A 211 -17.26 -6.92 -6.83
N ILE A 212 -16.04 -7.42 -6.73
CA ILE A 212 -15.50 -7.80 -5.42
C ILE A 212 -15.29 -6.55 -4.57
N GLN A 213 -16.15 -6.37 -3.57
CA GLN A 213 -15.85 -5.48 -2.46
C GLN A 213 -14.94 -6.21 -1.47
N PRO A 214 -13.74 -5.67 -1.20
CA PRO A 214 -12.86 -6.31 -0.24
C PRO A 214 -13.54 -6.38 1.13
N PRO A 215 -13.50 -7.55 1.83
CA PRO A 215 -14.10 -7.68 3.13
C PRO A 215 -13.41 -6.71 4.11
N LYS A 216 -14.22 -5.96 4.84
CA LYS A 216 -13.71 -5.09 5.91
C LYS A 216 -13.03 -5.94 6.97
N ALA A 217 -11.88 -5.50 7.44
CA ALA A 217 -11.24 -6.10 8.59
C ALA A 217 -12.14 -5.93 9.83
N ASN A 218 -12.30 -6.97 10.64
CA ASN A 218 -12.85 -6.76 11.98
C ASN A 218 -11.72 -6.38 12.95
N LYS A 219 -12.08 -5.84 14.11
CA LYS A 219 -11.11 -5.32 15.08
C LYS A 219 -10.15 -6.39 15.59
N ASP A 220 -10.63 -7.60 15.86
CA ASP A 220 -9.80 -8.67 16.43
C ASP A 220 -8.86 -9.26 15.38
N GLN A 221 -9.32 -9.39 14.14
CA GLN A 221 -8.47 -9.76 12.99
C GLN A 221 -7.37 -8.72 12.75
N LEU A 222 -7.72 -7.42 12.78
CA LEU A 222 -6.71 -6.37 12.64
C LEU A 222 -5.70 -6.41 13.78
N ALA A 223 -6.16 -6.50 15.04
CA ALA A 223 -5.28 -6.59 16.20
C ALA A 223 -4.34 -7.81 16.13
N GLY A 224 -4.87 -8.98 15.76
CA GLY A 224 -4.09 -10.21 15.57
C GLY A 224 -3.02 -10.06 14.48
N ALA A 225 -3.38 -9.46 13.34
CA ALA A 225 -2.45 -9.20 12.25
C ALA A 225 -1.33 -8.21 12.63
N LEU A 226 -1.68 -7.12 13.31
CA LEU A 226 -0.68 -6.15 13.80
C LEU A 226 0.22 -6.76 14.88
N LEU A 227 -0.31 -7.63 15.75
CA LEU A 227 0.48 -8.34 16.75
C LEU A 227 1.45 -9.33 16.09
N GLN A 228 1.02 -10.08 15.08
CA GLN A 228 1.88 -10.99 14.33
C GLN A 228 3.02 -10.23 13.63
N PHE A 229 2.72 -9.09 13.01
CA PHE A 229 3.74 -8.25 12.39
C PHE A 229 4.69 -7.66 13.43
N LEU A 230 4.20 -7.17 14.57
CA LEU A 230 5.02 -6.70 15.69
C LEU A 230 5.99 -7.78 16.20
N GLN A 231 5.52 -9.03 16.34
CA GLN A 231 6.38 -10.16 16.74
C GLN A 231 7.48 -10.43 15.72
N HIS A 232 7.15 -10.34 14.43
CA HIS A 232 8.14 -10.48 13.35
C HIS A 232 9.23 -9.42 13.42
N LEU A 233 8.86 -8.14 13.60
CA LEU A 233 9.81 -7.03 13.73
C LEU A 233 10.72 -7.20 14.96
N LYS A 234 10.17 -7.61 16.10
CA LYS A 234 10.96 -7.88 17.31
C LYS A 234 11.94 -9.03 17.15
N ALA A 235 11.56 -10.10 16.44
CA ALA A 235 12.47 -11.19 16.17
C ALA A 235 13.67 -10.74 15.33
N GLN A 236 13.48 -9.86 14.36
CA GLN A 236 14.56 -9.31 13.54
C GLN A 236 15.56 -8.46 14.37
N GLU A 237 15.12 -7.72 15.41
CA GLU A 237 16.04 -6.97 16.27
C GLU A 237 17.01 -7.89 17.04
N PHE A 238 16.58 -9.07 17.43
CA PHE A 238 17.45 -10.03 18.13
C PHE A 238 18.51 -10.65 17.22
N ASP A 239 18.17 -10.90 15.94
CA ASP A 239 19.11 -11.49 14.98
C ASP A 239 20.22 -10.51 14.54
N TYR A 240 20.00 -9.20 14.61
CA TYR A 240 21.01 -8.17 14.35
C TYR A 240 21.90 -7.87 15.55
N ALA A 241 21.52 -8.26 16.75
CA ALA A 241 22.26 -8.00 18.00
C ALA A 241 23.15 -9.20 18.43
N ALA A 242 23.07 -10.33 17.75
CA ALA A 242 23.84 -11.55 17.98
C ALA A 242 24.99 -11.69 16.97
#